data_7e424f46c8dfb4c6473f2aeec68762bd
#
_entry.id   7e424f46c8dfb4c6473f2aeec68762bd
#
_cell.length_a   1.000
_cell.length_b   1.000
_cell.length_c   1.000
_cell.angle_alpha   90.00
_cell.angle_beta   90.00
_cell.angle_gamma   90.00
#
_symmetry.space_group_name_H-M   'P 1'
#
loop_
_entity.id
_entity.type
_entity.pdbx_description
1 polymer ?
#
loop_
_entity_poly.entity_id
_entity_poly.type
_entity_poly.pdbx_seq_one_letter_code
_entity_poly.pdbx_strand_id
1 'polypeptide(L)'
;MMSSAKISIRFFDDREVRAVWDEQNTRWWFSVLDIVALLTDQDDYTKTRNYWKYLKAKLRKENSEVVSAATQLKLLASDRKRYLTDMLDYAGIIALGKEFPGKKANRFIEWFTFSDESIDGKKQNKSLCIV
;
A
#
# COMPACT_ATOMS: atom_id res chain seq x y z
N MET A 1 11.27 -5.22 -22.61
CA MET A 1 11.14 -4.86 -22.32
C MET A 1 10.75 -4.59 -21.55
N MET A 2 10.85 -4.46 -21.29
CA MET A 2 10.64 -4.10 -20.54
C MET A 2 9.83 -3.61 -20.11
N SER A 3 9.59 -4.11 -20.07
CA SER A 3 8.55 -3.47 -19.82
C SER A 3 8.65 -2.60 -18.74
N SER A 4 8.20 -1.56 -18.75
CA SER A 4 8.31 -0.67 -17.71
C SER A 4 7.16 -0.88 -16.79
N ALA A 5 7.40 -0.85 -15.54
CA ALA A 5 6.36 -0.96 -14.58
C ALA A 5 5.59 0.33 -14.55
N LYS A 6 4.29 0.25 -14.44
CA LYS A 6 3.50 1.43 -14.28
C LYS A 6 3.46 1.75 -12.80
N ILE A 7 3.69 3.00 -12.46
CA ILE A 7 3.67 3.44 -11.08
C ILE A 7 2.57 4.47 -10.92
N SER A 8 1.78 4.33 -9.88
CA SER A 8 0.73 5.26 -9.58
C SER A 8 0.94 5.80 -8.18
N ILE A 9 0.73 7.09 -7.99
CA ILE A 9 0.85 7.69 -6.68
C ILE A 9 -0.52 8.24 -6.33
N ARG A 10 -1.05 7.79 -5.21
CA ARG A 10 -2.36 8.22 -4.75
C ARG A 10 -2.19 8.96 -3.45
N PHE A 11 -3.13 9.81 -3.11
CA PHE A 11 -3.02 10.60 -1.91
C PHE A 11 -4.20 10.38 -0.97
N PHE A 12 -3.88 10.18 0.29
CA PHE A 12 -4.89 10.11 1.33
C PHE A 12 -4.41 11.05 2.43
N ASP A 13 -5.21 12.03 2.80
CA ASP A 13 -4.86 13.04 3.80
C ASP A 13 -3.48 13.65 3.47
N ASP A 14 -3.27 13.95 2.19
CA ASP A 14 -2.04 14.57 1.71
C ASP A 14 -0.80 13.68 1.84
N ARG A 15 -0.97 12.41 2.09
CA ARG A 15 0.16 11.50 2.14
C ARG A 15 0.14 10.59 0.93
N GLU A 16 1.31 10.33 0.38
CA GLU A 16 1.44 9.52 -0.81
C GLU A 16 1.36 8.04 -0.53
N VAL A 17 0.66 7.33 -1.39
CA VAL A 17 0.61 5.88 -1.35
C VAL A 17 1.06 5.42 -2.74
N ARG A 18 2.24 4.83 -2.82
CA ARG A 18 2.77 4.40 -4.11
C ARG A 18 2.26 3.02 -4.47
N ALA A 19 1.95 2.83 -5.73
CA ALA A 19 1.46 1.56 -6.24
C ALA A 19 2.18 1.19 -7.52
N VAL A 20 2.37 -0.09 -7.75
CA VAL A 20 3.04 -0.58 -8.95
C VAL A 20 2.12 -1.58 -9.62
N TRP A 21 1.93 -1.44 -10.93
CA TRP A 21 1.09 -2.36 -11.68
C TRP A 21 1.88 -3.59 -12.09
N ASP A 22 1.32 -4.76 -11.81
CA ASP A 22 1.92 -6.03 -12.16
C ASP A 22 1.17 -6.58 -13.36
N GLU A 23 1.77 -6.48 -14.51
CA GLU A 23 1.14 -6.90 -15.74
C GLU A 23 0.89 -8.39 -15.78
N GLN A 24 1.81 -9.18 -15.29
CA GLN A 24 1.66 -10.61 -15.35
C GLN A 24 0.52 -11.15 -14.51
N ASN A 25 0.32 -10.58 -13.34
CA ASN A 25 -0.73 -11.03 -12.45
C ASN A 25 -1.95 -10.13 -12.47
N THR A 26 -1.92 -9.12 -13.32
CA THR A 26 -3.03 -8.20 -13.53
C THR A 26 -3.54 -7.63 -12.22
N ARG A 27 -2.64 -7.08 -11.44
CA ARG A 27 -3.02 -6.49 -10.17
C ARG A 27 -2.07 -5.36 -9.77
N TRP A 28 -2.54 -4.52 -8.89
CA TRP A 28 -1.73 -3.47 -8.32
C TRP A 28 -1.10 -3.95 -7.02
N TRP A 29 0.16 -3.58 -6.80
CA TRP A 29 0.85 -3.82 -5.55
C TRP A 29 1.06 -2.46 -4.88
N PHE A 30 0.79 -2.38 -3.59
CA PHE A 30 0.85 -1.13 -2.85
C PHE A 30 1.96 -1.17 -1.81
N SER A 31 2.64 -0.05 -1.60
CA SER A 31 3.75 0.04 -0.67
C SER A 31 3.26 -0.06 0.77
N VAL A 32 3.67 -1.09 1.48
CA VAL A 32 3.27 -1.27 2.86
C VAL A 32 3.80 -0.14 3.72
N LEU A 33 5.05 0.31 3.48
CA LEU A 33 5.59 1.37 4.29
C LEU A 33 4.82 2.67 4.15
N ASP A 34 4.33 2.96 2.94
CA ASP A 34 3.54 4.17 2.75
C ASP A 34 2.24 4.08 3.57
N ILE A 35 1.64 2.91 3.60
CA ILE A 35 0.41 2.71 4.35
C ILE A 35 0.67 2.79 5.86
N VAL A 36 1.76 2.18 6.31
CA VAL A 36 2.10 2.22 7.74
C VAL A 36 2.39 3.66 8.17
N ALA A 37 3.13 4.42 7.35
CA ALA A 37 3.43 5.80 7.67
C ALA A 37 2.14 6.62 7.78
N LEU A 38 1.23 6.36 6.88
CA LEU A 38 -0.03 7.07 6.85
C LEU A 38 -0.88 6.74 8.07
N LEU A 39 -0.99 5.48 8.40
CA LEU A 39 -1.85 5.06 9.50
C LEU A 39 -1.27 5.38 10.88
N THR A 40 0.06 5.52 10.97
CA THR A 40 0.69 5.89 12.23
C THR A 40 1.04 7.38 12.27
N ASP A 41 0.76 8.08 11.17
CA ASP A 41 1.03 9.51 11.07
C ASP A 41 2.51 9.78 11.32
N GLN A 42 3.35 8.94 10.77
CA GLN A 42 4.79 9.01 10.98
C GLN A 42 5.51 9.55 9.76
N ASP A 43 6.37 10.55 9.95
CA ASP A 43 7.13 11.13 8.86
C ASP A 43 8.56 10.59 8.78
N ASP A 44 9.01 9.91 9.80
CA ASP A 44 10.37 9.40 9.84
C ASP A 44 10.42 8.01 9.21
N TYR A 45 11.19 7.87 8.16
CA TYR A 45 11.27 6.61 7.42
C TYR A 45 11.80 5.47 8.32
N THR A 46 12.80 5.73 9.11
CA THR A 46 13.39 4.72 9.98
C THR A 46 12.37 4.24 11.02
N LYS A 47 11.60 5.17 11.59
CA LYS A 47 10.61 4.79 12.57
C LYS A 47 9.49 3.99 11.92
N THR A 48 9.12 4.34 10.69
CA THR A 48 8.11 3.61 9.96
C THR A 48 8.58 2.18 9.68
N ARG A 49 9.83 2.03 9.25
CA ARG A 49 10.37 0.71 9.00
C ARG A 49 10.41 -0.12 10.27
N ASN A 50 10.79 0.48 11.38
CA ASN A 50 10.85 -0.24 12.63
C ASN A 50 9.47 -0.68 13.11
N TYR A 51 8.48 0.18 12.91
CA TYR A 51 7.12 -0.16 13.26
C TYR A 51 6.64 -1.35 12.42
N TRP A 52 6.90 -1.32 11.12
CA TRP A 52 6.49 -2.41 10.25
C TRP A 52 7.19 -3.70 10.61
N LYS A 53 8.46 -3.61 10.98
CA LYS A 53 9.21 -4.78 11.36
C LYS A 53 8.59 -5.43 12.62
N TYR A 54 8.21 -4.61 13.58
CA TYR A 54 7.57 -5.09 14.79
C TYR A 54 6.22 -5.70 14.45
N LEU A 55 5.43 -5.04 13.64
CA LEU A 55 4.10 -5.51 13.29
C LEU A 55 4.19 -6.81 12.48
N LYS A 56 5.17 -6.91 11.59
CA LYS A 56 5.36 -8.11 10.80
C LYS A 56 5.66 -9.30 11.71
N ALA A 57 6.49 -9.11 12.71
CA ALA A 57 6.82 -10.17 13.64
C ALA A 57 5.59 -10.61 14.43
N LYS A 58 4.79 -9.64 14.83
CA LYS A 58 3.58 -9.93 15.57
C LYS A 58 2.61 -10.74 14.71
N LEU A 59 2.42 -10.32 13.45
CA LEU A 59 1.50 -10.99 12.55
C LEU A 59 1.98 -12.40 12.22
N ARG A 60 3.28 -12.61 12.14
CA ARG A 60 3.80 -13.95 11.89
C ARG A 60 3.48 -14.86 13.05
N LYS A 61 3.57 -14.36 14.28
CA LYS A 61 3.26 -15.15 15.44
C LYS A 61 1.81 -15.54 15.45
N GLU A 62 0.94 -14.69 14.90
CA GLU A 62 -0.49 -14.94 14.87
C GLU A 62 -0.89 -15.73 13.62
N ASN A 63 0.09 -16.20 12.86
CA ASN A 63 -0.16 -16.93 11.62
C ASN A 63 -1.03 -16.15 10.64
N SER A 64 -0.84 -14.84 10.61
CA SER A 64 -1.60 -14.00 9.72
C SER A 64 -1.14 -14.19 8.28
N GLU A 65 -2.08 -14.27 7.37
CA GLU A 65 -1.75 -14.42 5.96
C GLU A 65 -1.25 -13.12 5.34
N VAL A 66 -1.39 -12.02 6.05
CA VAL A 66 -0.93 -10.74 5.52
C VAL A 66 0.55 -10.80 5.18
N VAL A 67 1.36 -11.37 6.10
CA VAL A 67 2.79 -11.40 5.88
C VAL A 67 3.17 -12.35 4.75
N SER A 68 2.53 -13.50 4.68
CA SER A 68 2.87 -14.45 3.62
C SER A 68 2.41 -13.97 2.26
N ALA A 69 1.44 -13.08 2.21
CA ALA A 69 0.95 -12.54 0.94
C ALA A 69 1.82 -11.41 0.42
N ALA A 70 2.74 -10.90 1.23
CA ALA A 70 3.57 -9.77 0.80
C ALA A 70 4.62 -10.20 -0.21
N THR A 71 4.92 -9.33 -1.14
CA THR A 71 6.01 -9.53 -2.07
C THR A 71 6.95 -8.34 -1.94
N GLN A 72 8.12 -8.40 -2.52
CA GLN A 72 9.05 -7.29 -2.47
C GLN A 72 9.36 -6.76 -3.85
N LEU A 73 9.27 -5.48 -4.01
CA LEU A 73 9.60 -4.83 -5.26
C LEU A 73 10.52 -3.66 -4.96
N LYS A 74 11.36 -3.29 -5.92
CA LYS A 74 12.24 -2.16 -5.72
C LYS A 74 11.51 -0.87 -6.07
N LEU A 75 11.52 0.07 -5.16
CA LEU A 75 10.92 1.36 -5.39
C LEU A 75 11.96 2.46 -5.26
N LEU A 76 11.82 3.48 -6.08
CA LEU A 76 12.72 4.61 -6.07
C LEU A 76 12.44 5.49 -4.85
N ALA A 77 13.47 5.80 -4.09
CA ALA A 77 13.34 6.65 -2.92
C ALA A 77 13.79 8.07 -3.24
N SER A 78 13.60 8.97 -2.29
CA SER A 78 13.94 10.36 -2.50
C SER A 78 15.44 10.58 -2.69
N ASP A 79 16.28 9.64 -2.23
CA ASP A 79 17.71 9.75 -2.42
C ASP A 79 18.13 9.19 -3.78
N ARG A 80 17.15 8.88 -4.63
CA ARG A 80 17.38 8.37 -5.97
C ARG A 80 17.91 6.95 -6.04
N LYS A 81 17.93 6.25 -4.93
CA LYS A 81 18.31 4.84 -4.92
C LYS A 81 17.05 4.01 -4.84
N ARG A 82 17.14 2.77 -5.29
CA ARG A 82 16.02 1.86 -5.24
C ARG A 82 16.19 0.89 -4.10
N TYR A 83 15.14 0.69 -3.34
CA TYR A 83 15.16 -0.21 -2.21
C TYR A 83 14.06 -1.24 -2.32
N LEU A 84 14.36 -2.45 -1.87
CA LEU A 84 13.35 -3.49 -1.82
C LEU A 84 12.32 -3.09 -0.78
N THR A 85 11.08 -3.10 -1.17
CA THR A 85 9.99 -2.63 -0.34
C THR A 85 8.91 -3.68 -0.30
N ASP A 86 8.40 -3.97 0.89
CA ASP A 86 7.31 -4.92 1.02
C ASP A 86 6.06 -4.33 0.39
N MET A 87 5.37 -5.14 -0.38
CA MET A 87 4.17 -4.72 -1.10
C MET A 87 3.05 -5.70 -0.82
N LEU A 88 1.83 -5.20 -0.79
CA LEU A 88 0.66 -6.03 -0.67
C LEU A 88 -0.33 -5.65 -1.76
N ASP A 89 -1.14 -6.59 -2.16
CA ASP A 89 -2.16 -6.31 -3.16
C ASP A 89 -3.38 -5.71 -2.44
N TYR A 90 -4.43 -5.47 -3.18
CA TYR A 90 -5.62 -4.83 -2.65
C TYR A 90 -6.14 -5.51 -1.38
N ALA A 91 -6.35 -6.83 -1.46
CA ALA A 91 -6.88 -7.56 -0.32
C ALA A 91 -5.91 -7.51 0.87
N GLY A 92 -4.61 -7.58 0.60
CA GLY A 92 -3.61 -7.52 1.65
C GLY A 92 -3.59 -6.18 2.37
N ILE A 93 -3.77 -5.10 1.63
CA ILE A 93 -3.79 -3.77 2.24
C ILE A 93 -5.04 -3.61 3.10
N ILE A 94 -6.19 -4.13 2.66
CA ILE A 94 -7.40 -4.06 3.47
C ILE A 94 -7.17 -4.82 4.78
N ALA A 95 -6.60 -6.01 4.69
CA ALA A 95 -6.34 -6.82 5.88
C ALA A 95 -5.35 -6.11 6.80
N LEU A 96 -4.32 -5.46 6.23
CA LEU A 96 -3.36 -4.72 7.03
C LEU A 96 -4.04 -3.54 7.73
N GLY A 97 -4.89 -2.83 7.02
CA GLY A 97 -5.58 -1.68 7.61
C GLY A 97 -6.43 -2.07 8.81
N LYS A 98 -6.96 -3.28 8.79
CA LYS A 98 -7.79 -3.73 9.89
C LYS A 98 -6.98 -4.02 11.17
N GLU A 99 -5.64 -4.09 11.04
CA GLU A 99 -4.82 -4.30 12.21
C GLU A 99 -4.58 -3.00 12.98
N PHE A 100 -5.00 -1.87 12.43
CA PHE A 100 -4.82 -0.58 13.07
C PHE A 100 -6.13 -0.11 13.68
N PRO A 101 -6.12 0.35 14.91
CA PRO A 101 -7.36 0.82 15.53
C PRO A 101 -7.66 2.25 15.14
N GLY A 102 -8.87 2.66 15.36
CA GLY A 102 -9.22 4.05 15.28
C GLY A 102 -9.93 4.46 14.02
N LYS A 103 -10.41 5.69 14.04
CA LYS A 103 -11.21 6.21 12.94
C LYS A 103 -10.41 6.44 11.67
N LYS A 104 -9.14 6.76 11.82
CA LYS A 104 -8.32 7.04 10.66
C LYS A 104 -8.16 5.77 9.81
N ALA A 105 -7.95 4.63 10.47
CA ALA A 105 -7.82 3.38 9.75
C ALA A 105 -9.12 3.04 9.04
N ASN A 106 -10.26 3.29 9.67
CA ASN A 106 -11.55 3.02 9.04
C ASN A 106 -11.76 3.93 7.84
N ARG A 107 -11.40 5.22 7.95
CA ARG A 107 -11.52 6.13 6.83
C ARG A 107 -10.59 5.73 5.70
N PHE A 108 -9.40 5.22 6.04
CA PHE A 108 -8.46 4.80 5.03
C PHE A 108 -9.03 3.59 4.27
N ILE A 109 -9.57 2.62 4.98
CA ILE A 109 -10.12 1.43 4.33
C ILE A 109 -11.27 1.81 3.41
N GLU A 110 -12.13 2.72 3.83
CA GLU A 110 -13.21 3.19 3.00
C GLU A 110 -12.68 3.87 1.74
N TRP A 111 -11.74 4.77 1.91
CA TRP A 111 -11.16 5.48 0.78
C TRP A 111 -10.47 4.52 -0.17
N PHE A 112 -9.74 3.57 0.39
CA PHE A 112 -8.98 2.64 -0.42
C PHE A 112 -9.91 1.74 -1.22
N THR A 113 -10.96 1.27 -0.60
CA THR A 113 -11.93 0.41 -1.27
C THR A 113 -12.56 1.16 -2.44
N PHE A 114 -12.93 2.40 -2.22
CA PHE A 114 -13.57 3.18 -3.24
C PHE A 114 -12.61 3.51 -4.38
N SER A 115 -11.39 3.88 -4.06
CA SER A 115 -10.42 4.23 -5.07
C SER A 115 -10.05 3.04 -5.92
N ASP A 116 -9.96 1.86 -5.31
CA ASP A 116 -9.58 0.69 -6.06
C ASP A 116 -10.68 0.31 -7.04
N GLU A 117 -11.92 0.46 -6.64
CA GLU A 117 -13.00 0.18 -7.54
C GLU A 117 -12.95 1.09 -8.73
N SER A 118 -12.57 2.31 -8.52
CA SER A 118 -12.50 3.24 -9.61
C SER A 118 -11.43 2.82 -10.56
N ILE A 119 -10.36 2.33 -10.05
CA ILE A 119 -9.27 1.97 -10.87
C ILE A 119 -9.56 0.74 -11.66
N ASP A 120 -10.42 -0.11 -11.21
CA ASP A 120 -10.76 -1.28 -11.93
C ASP A 120 -11.35 -1.01 -13.26
N GLY A 121 -11.71 0.16 -13.50
CA GLY A 121 -12.20 0.45 -14.80
C GLY A 121 -13.65 0.26 -15.01
N LYS A 122 -14.28 -0.47 -14.24
CA LYS A 122 -15.63 -0.62 -14.44
C LYS A 122 -16.36 0.57 -14.13
N LYS A 123 -16.03 1.23 -13.17
CA LYS A 123 -16.75 2.40 -12.88
C LYS A 123 -15.89 3.50 -13.07
N GLN A 124 -14.83 3.25 -13.63
CA GLN A 124 -13.93 4.26 -13.84
C GLN A 124 -14.49 5.46 -14.36
N ASN A 125 -15.42 5.34 -15.11
CA ASN A 125 -15.91 6.52 -15.69
C ASN A 125 -16.25 7.48 -14.65
N LYS A 126 -16.88 7.17 -13.67
CA LYS A 126 -17.21 8.14 -12.75
C LYS A 126 -16.11 8.38 -11.88
N SER A 127 -15.39 7.46 -11.69
CA SER A 127 -14.45 7.68 -10.75
C SER A 127 -13.47 8.60 -11.11
N LEU A 128 -13.20 8.62 -12.28
CA LEU A 128 -12.21 9.44 -12.63
C LEU A 128 -12.37 10.68 -12.06
N CYS A 129 -13.43 11.02 -11.92
CA CYS A 129 -13.58 12.31 -11.53
C CYS A 129 -13.01 12.45 -10.23
N ILE A 130 -13.00 11.54 -9.50
CA ILE A 130 -12.58 11.69 -8.28
C ILE A 130 -11.25 11.83 -8.14
N VAL A 131 -10.65 11.30 -8.84
CA VAL A 131 -9.33 11.41 -8.61
C VAL A 131 -8.73 12.38 -9.04
#